data_289bb968758d3cba71ef0c5b7d2dafd4
#
_entry.id   289bb968758d3cba71ef0c5b7d2dafd4
#
_cell.length_a   1.000
_cell.length_b   1.000
_cell.length_c   1.000
_cell.angle_alpha   90.00
_cell.angle_beta   90.00
_cell.angle_gamma   90.00
#
_symmetry.space_group_name_H-M   'P 1'
#
loop_
_entity.id
_entity.type
_entity.pdbx_description
1 polymer ?
#
loop_
_entity_poly.entity_id
_entity_poly.type
_entity_poly.pdbx_seq_one_letter_code
_entity_poly.pdbx_strand_id
1 'polypeptide(L)'
;RYYVVRNGNLVFTVDRGTGAISSVEKSGEKVFESELALNIYRAPTDNDRNVKWEWKSQRMDHSYADAYSVEKIGNDAITVKGKIVSEQREPIVKYTLLYNFVDGGVETTIDYEYNAMKEGWFLPRIGLCAALDKSYENMSFYGYGPQESYTDKRFACSRDFYDTTVSDNFVHYVKPQENGS
;
A
#
# COMPACT_ATOMS: atom_id res chain seq x y z
N ARG A 1 -1.64 3.80 -23.99
CA ARG A 1 -0.91 4.07 -22.75
C ARG A 1 -1.58 3.47 -21.53
N TYR A 2 -2.92 3.35 -21.50
CA TYR A 2 -3.68 2.85 -20.36
C TYR A 2 -4.55 1.64 -20.73
N TYR A 3 -4.78 0.77 -19.74
CA TYR A 3 -5.93 -0.13 -19.76
C TYR A 3 -7.07 0.53 -18.99
N VAL A 4 -8.25 0.49 -19.54
CA VAL A 4 -9.48 0.96 -18.88
C VAL A 4 -10.38 -0.25 -18.67
N VAL A 5 -10.73 -0.50 -17.41
CA VAL A 5 -11.65 -1.56 -17.00
C VAL A 5 -12.89 -0.92 -16.40
N ARG A 6 -14.05 -1.30 -16.92
CA ARG A 6 -15.36 -0.81 -16.44
C ARG A 6 -16.08 -1.96 -15.76
N ASN A 7 -16.50 -1.73 -14.53
CA ASN A 7 -17.20 -2.73 -13.74
C ASN A 7 -18.32 -2.06 -12.94
N GLY A 8 -19.56 -2.24 -13.38
CA GLY A 8 -20.71 -1.52 -12.84
C GLY A 8 -20.52 0.00 -12.93
N ASN A 9 -20.59 0.67 -11.79
CA ASN A 9 -20.39 2.12 -11.68
C ASN A 9 -18.93 2.53 -11.42
N LEU A 10 -18.00 1.57 -11.42
CA LEU A 10 -16.56 1.80 -11.23
C LEU A 10 -15.83 1.79 -12.58
N VAL A 11 -14.89 2.71 -12.72
CA VAL A 11 -13.97 2.77 -13.85
C VAL A 11 -12.56 2.83 -13.31
N PHE A 12 -11.77 1.81 -13.65
CA PHE A 12 -10.35 1.70 -13.27
C PHE A 12 -9.49 2.04 -14.48
N THR A 13 -8.51 2.91 -14.29
CA THR A 13 -7.50 3.22 -15.29
C THR A 13 -6.14 2.74 -14.80
N VAL A 14 -5.54 1.79 -15.50
CA VAL A 14 -4.24 1.20 -15.16
C VAL A 14 -3.18 1.68 -16.14
N ASP A 15 -2.11 2.27 -15.66
CA ASP A 15 -0.99 2.69 -16.50
C ASP A 15 -0.19 1.46 -16.98
N ARG A 16 0.00 1.35 -18.30
CA ARG A 16 0.72 0.23 -18.91
C ARG A 16 2.23 0.30 -18.74
N GLY A 17 2.75 1.44 -18.31
CA GLY A 17 4.18 1.61 -18.05
C GLY A 17 4.56 1.28 -16.62
N THR A 18 3.71 1.67 -15.66
CA THR A 18 3.99 1.47 -14.22
C THR A 18 3.23 0.31 -13.61
N GLY A 19 2.10 -0.09 -14.19
CA GLY A 19 1.18 -1.07 -13.62
C GLY A 19 0.35 -0.53 -12.46
N ALA A 20 0.49 0.74 -12.09
CA ALA A 20 -0.31 1.35 -11.04
C ALA A 20 -1.74 1.62 -11.53
N ILE A 21 -2.72 1.56 -10.63
CA ILE A 21 -4.06 2.07 -10.91
C ILE A 21 -4.00 3.60 -10.79
N SER A 22 -3.90 4.27 -11.93
CA SER A 22 -3.71 5.72 -11.99
C SER A 22 -4.96 6.52 -11.66
N SER A 23 -6.15 5.90 -11.80
CA SER A 23 -7.40 6.52 -11.38
C SER A 23 -8.47 5.46 -11.12
N VAL A 24 -9.32 5.76 -10.14
CA VAL A 24 -10.58 5.05 -9.88
C VAL A 24 -11.68 6.09 -9.85
N GLU A 25 -12.71 5.87 -10.66
CA GLU A 25 -13.90 6.71 -10.68
C GLU A 25 -15.11 5.88 -10.25
N LYS A 26 -15.97 6.44 -9.41
CA LYS A 26 -17.25 5.87 -9.00
C LYS A 26 -18.37 6.79 -9.44
N SER A 27 -19.24 6.31 -10.33
CA SER A 27 -20.32 7.12 -10.89
C SER A 27 -19.87 8.45 -11.53
N GLY A 28 -18.64 8.47 -12.09
CA GLY A 28 -18.02 9.64 -12.71
C GLY A 28 -17.27 10.56 -11.75
N GLU A 29 -17.25 10.26 -10.45
CA GLU A 29 -16.47 11.01 -9.45
C GLU A 29 -15.16 10.29 -9.13
N LYS A 30 -14.07 11.03 -9.07
CA LYS A 30 -12.74 10.51 -8.74
C LYS A 30 -12.68 10.10 -7.26
N VAL A 31 -12.15 8.90 -6.99
CA VAL A 31 -12.06 8.33 -5.63
C VAL A 31 -10.71 8.66 -4.98
N PHE A 32 -9.59 8.53 -5.70
CA PHE A 32 -8.25 8.76 -5.18
C PHE A 32 -7.63 10.02 -5.76
N GLU A 33 -6.92 10.79 -4.96
CA GLU A 33 -6.16 11.96 -5.39
C GLU A 33 -4.81 11.59 -6.01
N SER A 34 -4.23 10.44 -5.60
CA SER A 34 -3.02 9.89 -6.20
C SER A 34 -3.29 8.54 -6.86
N GLU A 35 -2.33 8.02 -7.60
CA GLU A 35 -2.36 6.64 -8.06
C GLU A 35 -2.34 5.67 -6.87
N LEU A 36 -2.99 4.52 -7.03
CA LEU A 36 -2.87 3.39 -6.13
C LEU A 36 -1.65 2.57 -6.57
N ALA A 37 -0.56 2.72 -5.86
CA ALA A 37 0.74 2.16 -6.20
C ALA A 37 1.33 1.29 -5.09
N LEU A 38 2.18 0.34 -5.49
CA LEU A 38 2.90 -0.53 -4.56
C LEU A 38 3.94 0.26 -3.77
N ASN A 39 3.95 0.08 -2.45
CA ASN A 39 4.85 0.75 -1.52
C ASN A 39 5.43 -0.26 -0.53
N ILE A 40 6.73 -0.11 -0.23
CA ILE A 40 7.46 -0.91 0.77
C ILE A 40 7.98 -0.07 1.95
N TYR A 41 7.78 1.23 1.95
CA TYR A 41 8.40 2.11 2.94
C TYR A 41 7.37 2.79 3.85
N ARG A 42 7.73 2.91 5.11
CA ARG A 42 7.16 3.78 6.11
C ARG A 42 8.25 4.48 6.91
N ALA A 43 7.93 5.60 7.53
CA ALA A 43 8.85 6.26 8.46
C ALA A 43 9.21 5.31 9.63
N PRO A 44 10.49 5.21 10.00
CA PRO A 44 10.90 4.38 11.14
C PRO A 44 10.30 4.88 12.46
N THR A 45 9.86 3.94 13.28
CA THR A 45 9.45 4.19 14.67
C THR A 45 10.62 4.03 15.63
N ASP A 46 10.39 4.30 16.93
CA ASP A 46 11.41 4.06 17.98
C ASP A 46 11.79 2.58 18.09
N ASN A 47 10.85 1.67 17.83
CA ASN A 47 11.11 0.23 17.82
C ASN A 47 12.04 -0.22 16.68
N ASP A 48 12.10 0.54 15.60
CA ASP A 48 12.94 0.23 14.43
C ASP A 48 14.40 0.68 14.58
N ARG A 49 14.81 1.17 15.74
CA ARG A 49 16.16 1.75 15.98
C ARG A 49 17.31 0.85 15.55
N ASN A 50 17.13 -0.46 15.59
CA ASN A 50 18.16 -1.44 15.22
C ASN A 50 18.14 -1.79 13.72
N VAL A 51 17.00 -1.66 13.04
CA VAL A 51 16.82 -2.08 11.63
C VAL A 51 16.76 -0.89 10.67
N LYS A 52 16.40 0.30 11.12
CA LYS A 52 16.24 1.49 10.25
C LYS A 52 17.47 1.85 9.42
N TRP A 53 18.67 1.48 9.90
CA TRP A 53 19.91 1.75 9.19
C TRP A 53 20.07 0.90 7.93
N GLU A 54 19.48 -0.29 7.94
CA GLU A 54 19.42 -1.20 6.80
C GLU A 54 18.50 -0.64 5.73
N TRP A 55 17.32 -0.16 6.13
CA TRP A 55 16.38 0.49 5.21
C TRP A 55 16.99 1.76 4.59
N LYS A 56 17.73 2.53 5.38
CA LYS A 56 18.45 3.70 4.88
C LYS A 56 19.60 3.31 3.94
N SER A 57 20.33 2.25 4.23
CA SER A 57 21.45 1.80 3.37
C SER A 57 20.96 1.35 1.99
N GLN A 58 19.76 0.80 1.91
CA GLN A 58 19.09 0.43 0.65
C GLN A 58 18.29 1.59 0.04
N ARG A 59 18.25 2.76 0.67
CA ARG A 59 17.49 3.93 0.22
C ARG A 59 16.02 3.58 -0.03
N MET A 60 15.41 2.79 0.87
CA MET A 60 14.00 2.39 0.73
C MET A 60 13.04 3.58 0.79
N ASP A 61 13.43 4.67 1.43
CA ASP A 61 12.71 5.97 1.47
C ASP A 61 12.59 6.65 0.11
N HIS A 62 13.42 6.25 -0.86
CA HIS A 62 13.40 6.70 -2.26
C HIS A 62 13.11 5.55 -3.22
N SER A 63 12.47 4.49 -2.73
CA SER A 63 12.13 3.35 -3.57
C SER A 63 10.89 3.62 -4.44
N TYR A 64 10.87 3.01 -5.61
CA TYR A 64 9.76 3.06 -6.55
C TYR A 64 9.59 1.72 -7.26
N ALA A 65 8.37 1.47 -7.72
CA ALA A 65 8.06 0.29 -8.51
C ALA A 65 8.47 0.51 -9.97
N ASP A 66 9.24 -0.41 -10.51
CA ASP A 66 9.70 -0.45 -11.91
C ASP A 66 9.12 -1.72 -12.56
N ALA A 67 8.00 -1.55 -13.26
CA ALA A 67 7.33 -2.65 -13.95
C ALA A 67 8.00 -2.93 -15.30
N TYR A 68 8.25 -4.19 -15.58
CA TYR A 68 8.77 -4.64 -16.88
C TYR A 68 7.73 -5.41 -17.71
N SER A 69 6.61 -5.80 -17.13
CA SER A 69 5.48 -6.42 -17.83
C SER A 69 4.17 -5.97 -17.18
N VAL A 70 3.25 -5.48 -18.02
CA VAL A 70 1.88 -5.14 -17.62
C VAL A 70 0.95 -5.74 -18.68
N GLU A 71 0.27 -6.83 -18.33
CA GLU A 71 -0.50 -7.63 -19.27
C GLU A 71 -1.96 -7.78 -18.80
N LYS A 72 -2.87 -7.56 -19.74
CA LYS A 72 -4.29 -7.82 -19.49
C LYS A 72 -4.59 -9.30 -19.72
N ILE A 73 -5.26 -9.93 -18.74
CA ILE A 73 -5.69 -11.32 -18.78
C ILE A 73 -7.21 -11.34 -18.93
N GLY A 74 -7.70 -11.78 -20.08
CA GLY A 74 -9.12 -11.74 -20.36
C GLY A 74 -9.68 -10.30 -20.31
N ASN A 75 -10.88 -10.14 -19.77
CA ASN A 75 -11.53 -8.83 -19.66
C ASN A 75 -11.35 -8.19 -18.28
N ASP A 76 -11.16 -8.99 -17.25
CA ASP A 76 -11.37 -8.59 -15.85
C ASP A 76 -10.12 -8.73 -14.97
N ALA A 77 -8.96 -9.04 -15.57
CA ALA A 77 -7.72 -9.13 -14.81
C ALA A 77 -6.53 -8.46 -15.50
N ILE A 78 -5.60 -7.96 -14.70
CA ILE A 78 -4.32 -7.40 -15.14
C ILE A 78 -3.24 -7.96 -14.22
N THR A 79 -2.19 -8.52 -14.83
CA THR A 79 -0.97 -8.90 -14.12
C THR A 79 0.13 -7.89 -14.37
N VAL A 80 0.86 -7.55 -13.32
CA VAL A 80 2.02 -6.66 -13.36
C VAL A 80 3.21 -7.41 -12.78
N LYS A 81 4.29 -7.50 -13.53
CA LYS A 81 5.55 -8.04 -13.03
C LYS A 81 6.58 -6.93 -13.01
N GLY A 82 7.29 -6.83 -11.91
CA GLY A 82 8.23 -5.75 -11.72
C GLY A 82 9.21 -6.01 -10.58
N LYS A 83 9.93 -4.98 -10.28
CA LYS A 83 10.85 -4.90 -9.16
C LYS A 83 10.64 -3.56 -8.46
N ILE A 84 10.88 -3.52 -7.16
CA ILE A 84 11.02 -2.28 -6.42
C ILE A 84 12.52 -2.01 -6.32
N VAL A 85 12.91 -0.84 -6.76
CA VAL A 85 14.30 -0.37 -6.78
C VAL A 85 14.41 0.97 -6.08
N SER A 86 15.62 1.32 -5.70
CA SER A 86 15.98 2.67 -5.24
C SER A 86 16.94 3.33 -6.23
N GLU A 87 17.50 4.46 -5.84
CA GLU A 87 18.55 5.15 -6.60
C GLU A 87 19.74 4.24 -6.94
N GLN A 88 20.01 3.24 -6.15
CA GLN A 88 21.09 2.26 -6.37
C GLN A 88 20.77 1.25 -7.48
N ARG A 89 19.51 1.23 -7.98
CA ARG A 89 19.00 0.38 -9.06
C ARG A 89 19.08 -1.14 -8.82
N GLU A 90 19.56 -1.59 -7.67
CA GLU A 90 19.47 -3.00 -7.30
C GLU A 90 18.04 -3.35 -6.89
N PRO A 91 17.51 -4.49 -7.29
CA PRO A 91 16.19 -4.93 -6.89
C PRO A 91 16.11 -5.18 -5.38
N ILE A 92 15.33 -4.38 -4.66
CA ILE A 92 15.00 -4.60 -3.25
C ILE A 92 13.96 -5.72 -3.14
N VAL A 93 12.93 -5.64 -3.99
CA VAL A 93 11.84 -6.62 -4.08
C VAL A 93 11.59 -6.94 -5.54
N LYS A 94 11.39 -8.21 -5.87
CA LYS A 94 10.74 -8.63 -7.10
C LYS A 94 9.28 -8.94 -6.78
N TYR A 95 8.36 -8.57 -7.66
CA TYR A 95 6.95 -8.80 -7.39
C TYR A 95 6.15 -9.22 -8.62
N THR A 96 5.08 -9.94 -8.36
CA THR A 96 3.97 -10.14 -9.29
C THR A 96 2.71 -9.65 -8.60
N LEU A 97 2.04 -8.68 -9.22
CA LEU A 97 0.81 -8.09 -8.74
C LEU A 97 -0.32 -8.51 -9.70
N LEU A 98 -1.38 -9.08 -9.15
CA LEU A 98 -2.58 -9.42 -9.88
C LEU A 98 -3.72 -8.52 -9.41
N TYR A 99 -4.30 -7.78 -10.32
CA TYR A 99 -5.59 -7.12 -10.16
C TYR A 99 -6.68 -7.98 -10.78
N ASN A 100 -7.66 -8.36 -10.01
CA ASN A 100 -8.85 -9.06 -10.44
C ASN A 100 -10.05 -8.14 -10.19
N PHE A 101 -10.64 -7.59 -11.26
CA PHE A 101 -11.74 -6.63 -11.19
C PHE A 101 -13.06 -7.40 -11.02
N VAL A 102 -13.57 -7.39 -9.80
CA VAL A 102 -14.79 -8.08 -9.38
C VAL A 102 -15.93 -7.08 -9.21
N ASP A 103 -17.17 -7.59 -9.10
CA ASP A 103 -18.32 -6.71 -8.87
C ASP A 103 -18.11 -5.87 -7.61
N GLY A 104 -18.23 -4.55 -7.78
CA GLY A 104 -18.04 -3.57 -6.71
C GLY A 104 -16.60 -3.24 -6.32
N GLY A 105 -15.56 -3.78 -7.00
CA GLY A 105 -14.20 -3.47 -6.61
C GLY A 105 -13.07 -4.13 -7.40
N VAL A 106 -11.92 -4.21 -6.77
CA VAL A 106 -10.74 -4.93 -7.27
C VAL A 106 -10.13 -5.76 -6.16
N GLU A 107 -9.96 -7.04 -6.42
CA GLU A 107 -9.15 -7.92 -5.58
C GLU A 107 -7.70 -7.82 -6.01
N THR A 108 -6.79 -7.72 -5.06
CA THR A 108 -5.37 -7.55 -5.33
C THR A 108 -4.57 -8.64 -4.64
N THR A 109 -3.79 -9.38 -5.42
CA THR A 109 -2.84 -10.37 -4.91
C THR A 109 -1.43 -9.90 -5.19
N ILE A 110 -0.57 -9.92 -4.17
CA ILE A 110 0.84 -9.55 -4.28
C ILE A 110 1.69 -10.75 -3.89
N ASP A 111 2.39 -11.32 -4.87
CA ASP A 111 3.46 -12.29 -4.65
C ASP A 111 4.79 -11.55 -4.74
N TYR A 112 5.65 -11.71 -3.74
CA TYR A 112 6.91 -10.98 -3.72
C TYR A 112 8.07 -11.80 -3.16
N GLU A 113 9.26 -11.47 -3.64
CA GLU A 113 10.54 -11.97 -3.15
C GLU A 113 11.36 -10.76 -2.66
N TYR A 114 11.66 -10.73 -1.37
CA TYR A 114 12.53 -9.71 -0.79
C TYR A 114 13.99 -10.12 -0.91
N ASN A 115 14.79 -9.28 -1.55
CA ASN A 115 16.23 -9.48 -1.67
C ASN A 115 16.94 -8.86 -0.46
N ALA A 116 16.87 -9.55 0.69
CA ALA A 116 17.54 -9.11 1.90
C ALA A 116 19.06 -9.21 1.74
N MET A 117 19.79 -8.12 2.04
CA MET A 117 21.27 -8.13 2.00
C MET A 117 21.90 -8.99 3.10
N LYS A 118 21.16 -9.26 4.17
CA LYS A 118 21.54 -10.16 5.28
C LYS A 118 20.34 -10.94 5.77
N GLU A 119 20.61 -12.13 6.29
CA GLU A 119 19.63 -12.95 6.97
C GLU A 119 19.01 -12.18 8.16
N GLY A 120 17.69 -12.30 8.31
CA GLY A 120 16.93 -11.61 9.37
C GLY A 120 16.52 -10.17 9.08
N TRP A 121 16.93 -9.60 7.93
CA TRP A 121 16.43 -8.30 7.51
C TRP A 121 15.01 -8.42 6.96
N PHE A 122 14.18 -7.42 7.22
CA PHE A 122 12.78 -7.41 6.81
C PHE A 122 12.37 -6.04 6.23
N LEU A 123 11.30 -6.05 5.45
CA LEU A 123 10.70 -4.83 4.90
C LEU A 123 9.98 -4.04 6.00
N PRO A 124 10.02 -2.68 5.94
CA PRO A 124 9.21 -1.84 6.85
C PRO A 124 7.72 -2.09 6.69
N ARG A 125 7.27 -2.31 5.47
CA ARG A 125 5.92 -2.71 5.05
C ARG A 125 5.93 -3.23 3.62
N ILE A 126 4.82 -3.79 3.18
CA ILE A 126 4.48 -3.99 1.78
C ILE A 126 2.97 -3.86 1.60
N GLY A 127 2.53 -3.12 0.59
CA GLY A 127 1.12 -2.93 0.29
C GLY A 127 0.88 -1.87 -0.76
N LEU A 128 -0.38 -1.62 -1.05
CA LEU A 128 -0.81 -0.55 -1.93
C LEU A 128 -1.11 0.72 -1.11
N CYS A 129 -0.70 1.87 -1.65
CA CYS A 129 -0.94 3.17 -1.06
C CYS A 129 -1.58 4.11 -2.08
N ALA A 130 -2.55 4.90 -1.63
CA ALA A 130 -3.13 6.00 -2.37
C ALA A 130 -3.48 7.14 -1.40
N ALA A 131 -3.60 8.35 -1.93
CA ALA A 131 -4.14 9.49 -1.20
C ALA A 131 -5.63 9.66 -1.50
N LEU A 132 -6.41 9.95 -0.48
CA LEU A 132 -7.81 10.34 -0.59
C LEU A 132 -7.95 11.86 -0.42
N ASP A 133 -9.02 12.44 -0.94
CA ASP A 133 -9.35 13.83 -0.66
C ASP A 133 -9.60 14.04 0.84
N LYS A 134 -9.26 15.21 1.34
CA LYS A 134 -9.44 15.57 2.76
C LYS A 134 -10.89 15.52 3.26
N SER A 135 -11.88 15.46 2.38
CA SER A 135 -13.29 15.26 2.76
C SER A 135 -13.56 13.85 3.28
N TYR A 136 -12.68 12.88 3.04
CA TYR A 136 -12.73 11.54 3.61
C TYR A 136 -12.13 11.50 5.03
N GLU A 137 -12.63 12.35 5.90
CA GLU A 137 -12.18 12.48 7.30
C GLU A 137 -12.79 11.40 8.20
N ASN A 138 -14.04 11.01 7.93
CA ASN A 138 -14.73 9.98 8.71
C ASN A 138 -14.33 8.59 8.24
N MET A 139 -14.00 7.72 9.18
CA MET A 139 -13.56 6.36 8.94
C MET A 139 -14.31 5.39 9.84
N SER A 140 -14.82 4.32 9.25
CA SER A 140 -15.38 3.17 9.97
C SER A 140 -14.61 1.92 9.61
N PHE A 141 -14.26 1.11 10.60
CA PHE A 141 -13.57 -0.15 10.36
C PHE A 141 -14.02 -1.25 11.32
N TYR A 142 -13.86 -2.50 10.88
CA TYR A 142 -14.00 -3.67 11.74
C TYR A 142 -12.63 -4.29 11.97
N GLY A 143 -12.19 -4.30 13.22
CA GLY A 143 -10.86 -4.81 13.55
C GLY A 143 -10.55 -4.69 15.03
N TYR A 144 -9.27 -4.81 15.34
CA TYR A 144 -8.79 -4.51 16.69
C TYR A 144 -8.65 -3.00 16.85
N GLY A 145 -9.28 -2.46 17.88
CA GLY A 145 -9.27 -1.03 18.17
C GLY A 145 -9.66 -0.75 19.64
N PRO A 146 -9.92 0.51 19.98
CA PRO A 146 -9.94 1.73 19.12
C PRO A 146 -8.54 2.27 18.75
N GLN A 147 -7.51 1.80 19.43
CA GLN A 147 -6.11 2.24 19.26
C GLN A 147 -5.32 1.24 18.43
N GLU A 148 -4.08 1.61 18.06
CA GLU A 148 -3.18 0.72 17.33
C GLU A 148 -2.95 -0.61 18.06
N SER A 149 -3.05 -1.73 17.33
CA SER A 149 -3.08 -3.10 17.87
C SER A 149 -1.79 -3.87 17.59
N TYR A 150 -0.63 -3.27 17.86
CA TYR A 150 0.64 -4.00 17.84
C TYR A 150 0.62 -5.20 18.78
N THR A 151 1.47 -6.17 18.54
CA THR A 151 1.53 -7.41 19.34
C THR A 151 1.66 -7.14 20.84
N ASP A 152 2.41 -6.13 21.23
CA ASP A 152 2.61 -5.68 22.61
C ASP A 152 1.47 -4.83 23.18
N LYS A 153 0.62 -4.24 22.30
CA LYS A 153 -0.53 -3.40 22.69
C LYS A 153 -1.89 -4.09 22.52
N ARG A 154 -1.93 -5.25 21.89
CA ARG A 154 -3.17 -5.96 21.53
C ARG A 154 -4.09 -6.25 22.71
N PHE A 155 -3.56 -6.41 23.93
CA PHE A 155 -4.37 -6.63 25.12
C PHE A 155 -5.23 -5.43 25.52
N ALA A 156 -4.90 -4.23 25.05
CA ALA A 156 -5.71 -3.03 25.25
C ALA A 156 -6.80 -2.84 24.19
N CYS A 157 -6.84 -3.70 23.17
CA CYS A 157 -7.74 -3.61 22.05
C CYS A 157 -8.75 -4.76 22.07
N SER A 158 -9.98 -4.48 21.61
CA SER A 158 -11.01 -5.48 21.33
C SER A 158 -11.29 -5.54 19.84
N ARG A 159 -11.87 -6.64 19.38
CA ARG A 159 -12.29 -6.79 18.00
C ARG A 159 -13.75 -6.39 17.88
N ASP A 160 -14.00 -5.27 17.21
CA ASP A 160 -15.33 -4.69 17.08
C ASP A 160 -15.42 -3.78 15.85
N PHE A 161 -16.60 -3.14 15.64
CA PHE A 161 -16.77 -2.01 14.73
C PHE A 161 -16.43 -0.72 15.43
N TYR A 162 -15.63 0.11 14.77
CA TYR A 162 -15.22 1.40 15.26
C TYR A 162 -15.51 2.49 14.26
N ASP A 163 -16.08 3.60 14.75
CA ASP A 163 -16.23 4.85 14.01
C ASP A 163 -15.26 5.87 14.60
N THR A 164 -14.48 6.50 13.74
CA THR A 164 -13.45 7.46 14.14
C THR A 164 -13.20 8.47 13.02
N THR A 165 -12.26 9.36 13.22
CA THR A 165 -11.78 10.26 12.18
C THR A 165 -10.30 10.02 11.92
N VAL A 166 -9.82 10.42 10.73
CA VAL A 166 -8.39 10.36 10.41
C VAL A 166 -7.60 11.21 11.41
N SER A 167 -8.13 12.37 11.82
CA SER A 167 -7.49 13.26 12.78
C SER A 167 -7.42 12.66 14.18
N ASP A 168 -8.45 11.95 14.64
CA ASP A 168 -8.48 11.33 15.97
C ASP A 168 -7.54 10.11 16.07
N ASN A 169 -7.21 9.49 14.93
CA ASN A 169 -6.23 8.42 14.88
C ASN A 169 -4.78 8.91 15.00
N PHE A 170 -4.55 10.22 15.00
CA PHE A 170 -3.23 10.79 15.14
C PHE A 170 -2.90 11.10 16.61
N VAL A 171 -1.90 10.42 17.16
CA VAL A 171 -1.40 10.61 18.52
C VAL A 171 -0.01 11.23 18.49
N HIS A 172 0.19 12.33 19.21
CA HIS A 172 1.49 12.95 19.41
C HIS A 172 2.34 12.13 20.39
N TYR A 173 3.04 11.13 19.89
CA TYR A 173 3.99 10.39 20.71
C TYR A 173 5.28 11.19 20.93
N VAL A 174 5.85 11.12 22.14
CA VAL A 174 7.14 11.73 22.47
C VAL A 174 8.27 11.14 21.64
N LYS A 175 8.19 9.84 21.35
CA LYS A 175 9.07 9.16 20.41
C LYS A 175 8.23 8.64 19.24
N PRO A 176 8.79 8.60 18.01
CA PRO A 176 8.03 8.15 16.85
C PRO A 176 7.41 6.77 17.06
N GLN A 177 6.11 6.67 16.83
CA GLN A 177 5.32 5.44 16.81
C GLN A 177 4.45 5.46 15.55
N GLU A 178 3.93 4.31 15.15
CA GLU A 178 2.87 4.26 14.15
C GLU A 178 1.55 4.75 14.76
N ASN A 179 0.75 5.42 13.95
CA ASN A 179 -0.58 5.89 14.29
C ASN A 179 -1.62 5.11 13.46
N GLY A 180 -2.82 5.01 14.01
CA GLY A 180 -3.95 4.33 13.38
C GLY A 180 -4.05 2.86 13.75
N SER A 181 -5.19 2.28 13.42
CA SER A 181 -5.59 0.89 13.72
C SER A 181 -5.47 0.00 12.50
#